data_ccdc096cf32f56f826790809b0889a33
#
_entry.id   ccdc096cf32f56f826790809b0889a33
#
_cell.length_a   1.000
_cell.length_b   1.000
_cell.length_c   1.000
_cell.angle_alpha   90.00
_cell.angle_beta   90.00
_cell.angle_gamma   90.00
#
_symmetry.space_group_name_H-M   'P 1'
#
loop_
_entity.id
_entity.type
_entity.pdbx_description
1 polymer ?
#
loop_
_entity_poly.entity_id
_entity_poly.type
_entity_poly.pdbx_seq_one_letter_code
_entity_poly.pdbx_strand_id
1 'polypeptide(L)'
;GNHIVPDIIASIQHRLELLNLSAEDFIGIGMGSPGAVERFEGTVVGAYNLNWKTVQPIKKDIESALGIPFFIDNDANVAALGERWKGAGENQPDVVFMTLGTGVGGGIVAEGKLLHGAGGVAGELGHITVDFDRPFDCTCGKKGCLETVASATGIVNLTRRYADEYAGDATLKRLIDDGEEV
;
A
#
# COMPACT_ATOMS: atom_id res chain seq x y z
N GLY A 1 2.71 -7.97 15.38
CA GLY A 1 1.40 -7.66 14.80
C GLY A 1 0.22 -7.73 15.77
N ASN A 2 0.33 -8.51 16.86
CA ASN A 2 -0.83 -8.82 17.74
C ASN A 2 -1.34 -7.63 18.57
N HIS A 3 -0.56 -6.55 18.69
CA HIS A 3 -0.95 -5.35 19.45
C HIS A 3 -1.57 -4.25 18.59
N ILE A 4 -1.43 -4.30 17.27
CA ILE A 4 -1.83 -3.21 16.37
C ILE A 4 -3.33 -2.89 16.52
N VAL A 5 -4.20 -3.87 16.36
CA VAL A 5 -5.66 -3.65 16.46
C VAL A 5 -6.08 -3.23 17.87
N PRO A 6 -5.64 -3.91 18.95
CA PRO A 6 -5.88 -3.44 20.32
C PRO A 6 -5.39 -2.01 20.58
N ASP A 7 -4.21 -1.63 20.10
CA ASP A 7 -3.67 -0.28 20.29
C ASP A 7 -4.48 0.77 19.52
N ILE A 8 -4.96 0.46 18.31
CA ILE A 8 -5.88 1.31 17.54
C ILE A 8 -7.17 1.52 18.32
N ILE A 9 -7.79 0.44 18.82
CA ILE A 9 -9.03 0.50 19.61
C ILE A 9 -8.84 1.38 20.85
N ALA A 10 -7.79 1.11 21.62
CA ALA A 10 -7.49 1.87 22.84
C ALA A 10 -7.24 3.35 22.55
N SER A 11 -6.54 3.66 21.45
CA SER A 11 -6.29 5.04 21.03
C SER A 11 -7.58 5.77 20.66
N ILE A 12 -8.49 5.12 19.93
CA ILE A 12 -9.78 5.71 19.57
C ILE A 12 -10.64 5.92 20.82
N GLN A 13 -10.78 4.91 21.68
CA GLN A 13 -11.53 5.01 22.93
C GLN A 13 -11.06 6.19 23.78
N HIS A 14 -9.75 6.30 23.98
CA HIS A 14 -9.16 7.40 24.74
C HIS A 14 -9.48 8.76 24.10
N ARG A 15 -9.49 8.86 22.77
CA ARG A 15 -9.86 10.12 22.07
C ARG A 15 -11.35 10.44 22.23
N LEU A 16 -12.22 9.46 22.14
CA LEU A 16 -13.66 9.66 22.38
C LEU A 16 -13.92 10.20 23.79
N GLU A 17 -13.32 9.59 24.81
CA GLU A 17 -13.40 10.04 26.20
C GLU A 17 -12.87 11.47 26.36
N LEU A 18 -11.68 11.76 25.84
CA LEU A 18 -11.03 13.07 25.97
C LEU A 18 -11.87 14.19 25.35
N LEU A 19 -12.56 13.90 24.23
CA LEU A 19 -13.36 14.86 23.49
C LEU A 19 -14.84 14.85 23.90
N ASN A 20 -15.21 13.99 24.84
CA ASN A 20 -16.59 13.76 25.29
C ASN A 20 -17.52 13.44 24.10
N LEU A 21 -17.05 12.57 23.20
CA LEU A 21 -17.78 12.07 22.03
C LEU A 21 -18.24 10.65 22.25
N SER A 22 -19.31 10.25 21.57
CA SER A 22 -19.88 8.90 21.57
C SER A 22 -19.80 8.25 20.19
N ALA A 23 -20.08 6.96 20.09
CA ALA A 23 -20.14 6.25 18.83
C ALA A 23 -21.16 6.84 17.84
N GLU A 24 -22.23 7.43 18.35
CA GLU A 24 -23.32 8.03 17.56
C GLU A 24 -22.91 9.32 16.83
N ASP A 25 -21.80 9.94 17.27
CA ASP A 25 -21.27 11.15 16.64
C ASP A 25 -20.51 10.85 15.33
N PHE A 26 -20.35 9.55 14.98
CA PHE A 26 -19.57 9.11 13.82
C PHE A 26 -20.41 8.29 12.83
N ILE A 27 -20.22 8.57 11.54
CA ILE A 27 -20.81 7.77 10.45
C ILE A 27 -20.04 6.48 10.20
N GLY A 28 -18.80 6.38 10.64
CA GLY A 28 -17.93 5.21 10.47
C GLY A 28 -16.45 5.50 10.65
N ILE A 29 -15.66 4.43 10.71
CA ILE A 29 -14.20 4.44 10.73
C ILE A 29 -13.71 3.89 9.39
N GLY A 30 -12.83 4.60 8.72
CA GLY A 30 -12.14 4.15 7.51
C GLY A 30 -10.69 3.78 7.79
N MET A 31 -10.22 2.68 7.20
CA MET A 31 -8.82 2.24 7.32
C MET A 31 -8.26 1.84 5.96
N GLY A 32 -7.02 2.26 5.66
CA GLY A 32 -6.18 1.67 4.61
C GLY A 32 -5.22 0.65 5.23
N SER A 33 -5.03 -0.51 4.59
CA SER A 33 -4.12 -1.54 5.08
C SER A 33 -3.30 -2.14 3.94
N PRO A 34 -2.01 -2.42 4.16
CA PRO A 34 -1.25 -3.28 3.26
C PRO A 34 -1.78 -4.72 3.33
N GLY A 35 -1.36 -5.55 2.36
CA GLY A 35 -1.76 -6.95 2.24
C GLY A 35 -3.05 -7.15 1.44
N ALA A 36 -3.51 -8.39 1.40
CA ALA A 36 -4.75 -8.74 0.74
C ALA A 36 -5.94 -8.40 1.64
N VAL A 37 -6.75 -7.45 1.22
CA VAL A 37 -7.91 -6.95 1.95
C VAL A 37 -9.19 -7.54 1.37
N GLU A 38 -9.94 -8.25 2.20
CA GLU A 38 -11.32 -8.59 1.91
C GLU A 38 -12.23 -7.54 2.58
N ARG A 39 -12.74 -6.62 1.80
CA ARG A 39 -13.39 -5.38 2.28
C ARG A 39 -14.77 -5.57 2.88
N PHE A 40 -15.54 -6.58 2.45
CA PHE A 40 -16.90 -6.83 2.97
C PHE A 40 -16.85 -7.46 4.36
N GLU A 41 -16.02 -8.51 4.51
CA GLU A 41 -15.76 -9.14 5.80
C GLU A 41 -14.83 -8.31 6.68
N GLY A 42 -14.11 -7.35 6.09
CA GLY A 42 -13.17 -6.47 6.78
C GLY A 42 -11.98 -7.23 7.36
N THR A 43 -11.46 -8.18 6.57
CA THR A 43 -10.29 -8.98 6.97
C THR A 43 -9.07 -8.63 6.15
N VAL A 44 -7.88 -8.86 6.72
CA VAL A 44 -6.59 -8.65 6.06
C VAL A 44 -5.71 -9.88 6.25
N VAL A 45 -4.96 -10.26 5.22
CA VAL A 45 -3.96 -11.31 5.28
C VAL A 45 -2.73 -10.95 4.43
N GLY A 46 -1.57 -11.44 4.81
CA GLY A 46 -0.33 -11.24 4.05
C GLY A 46 0.27 -9.85 4.16
N ALA A 47 -0.12 -9.04 5.13
CA ALA A 47 0.57 -7.80 5.46
C ALA A 47 1.86 -8.12 6.26
N TYR A 48 2.89 -8.55 5.55
CA TYR A 48 4.13 -9.08 6.15
C TYR A 48 4.90 -8.01 6.95
N ASN A 49 4.85 -6.75 6.54
CA ASN A 49 5.42 -5.61 7.25
C ASN A 49 4.75 -5.36 8.61
N LEU A 50 3.49 -5.77 8.77
CA LEU A 50 2.75 -5.74 10.03
C LEU A 50 2.82 -7.07 10.79
N ASN A 51 3.53 -8.06 10.25
CA ASN A 51 3.57 -9.44 10.76
C ASN A 51 2.19 -10.11 10.81
N TRP A 52 1.30 -9.77 9.87
CA TRP A 52 -0.03 -10.36 9.70
C TRP A 52 0.01 -11.48 8.64
N LYS A 53 0.54 -12.63 9.05
CA LYS A 53 0.69 -13.82 8.19
C LYS A 53 -0.60 -14.63 8.06
N THR A 54 -1.49 -14.50 9.04
CA THR A 54 -2.80 -15.15 9.09
C THR A 54 -3.90 -14.10 8.95
N VAL A 55 -5.11 -14.54 8.65
CA VAL A 55 -6.28 -13.67 8.53
C VAL A 55 -6.51 -12.90 9.83
N GLN A 56 -6.63 -11.57 9.73
CA GLN A 56 -6.94 -10.66 10.84
C GLN A 56 -8.38 -10.16 10.67
N PRO A 57 -9.28 -10.41 11.61
CA PRO A 57 -10.70 -10.01 11.52
C PRO A 57 -10.91 -8.57 12.02
N ILE A 58 -10.28 -7.59 11.39
CA ILE A 58 -10.13 -6.22 11.88
C ILE A 58 -11.48 -5.54 12.10
N LYS A 59 -12.39 -5.65 11.11
CA LYS A 59 -13.74 -5.08 11.20
C LYS A 59 -14.49 -5.59 12.42
N LYS A 60 -14.51 -6.91 12.60
CA LYS A 60 -15.19 -7.54 13.72
C LYS A 60 -14.67 -7.03 15.06
N ASP A 61 -13.34 -6.95 15.19
CA ASP A 61 -12.71 -6.54 16.45
C ASP A 61 -12.99 -5.06 16.76
N ILE A 62 -12.87 -4.17 15.76
CA ILE A 62 -13.11 -2.73 15.92
C ILE A 62 -14.60 -2.43 16.15
N GLU A 63 -15.50 -2.98 15.34
CA GLU A 63 -16.96 -2.77 15.51
C GLU A 63 -17.46 -3.31 16.84
N SER A 64 -16.97 -4.48 17.28
CA SER A 64 -17.35 -5.04 18.57
C SER A 64 -16.88 -4.20 19.76
N ALA A 65 -15.74 -3.55 19.65
CA ALA A 65 -15.16 -2.76 20.73
C ALA A 65 -15.69 -1.33 20.79
N LEU A 66 -16.00 -0.72 19.64
CA LEU A 66 -16.32 0.71 19.54
C LEU A 66 -17.79 0.98 19.21
N GLY A 67 -18.53 0.02 18.64
CA GLY A 67 -19.91 0.23 18.20
C GLY A 67 -20.05 1.17 17.00
N ILE A 68 -18.96 1.46 16.30
CA ILE A 68 -18.90 2.37 15.14
C ILE A 68 -18.72 1.52 13.87
N PRO A 69 -19.49 1.74 12.78
CA PRO A 69 -19.31 1.03 11.52
C PRO A 69 -17.86 1.16 11.00
N PHE A 70 -17.30 0.07 10.48
CA PHE A 70 -15.91 0.04 10.03
C PHE A 70 -15.78 -0.36 8.56
N PHE A 71 -14.95 0.37 7.83
CA PHE A 71 -14.67 0.17 6.42
C PHE A 71 -13.16 0.07 6.20
N ILE A 72 -12.74 -0.89 5.39
CA ILE A 72 -11.33 -1.11 5.09
C ILE A 72 -11.13 -1.35 3.60
N ASP A 73 -10.01 -0.84 3.08
CA ASP A 73 -9.54 -1.14 1.73
C ASP A 73 -8.00 -1.23 1.73
N ASN A 74 -7.42 -1.59 0.59
CA ASN A 74 -5.98 -1.53 0.41
C ASN A 74 -5.48 -0.07 0.54
N ASP A 75 -4.30 0.12 1.11
CA ASP A 75 -3.73 1.44 1.40
C ASP A 75 -3.52 2.31 0.13
N ALA A 76 -3.05 1.73 -0.98
CA ALA A 76 -2.90 2.45 -2.24
C ALA A 76 -4.25 2.80 -2.88
N ASN A 77 -5.26 1.94 -2.71
CA ASN A 77 -6.63 2.22 -3.12
C ASN A 77 -7.22 3.42 -2.37
N VAL A 78 -7.04 3.45 -1.05
CA VAL A 78 -7.49 4.58 -0.20
C VAL A 78 -6.75 5.85 -0.58
N ALA A 79 -5.43 5.77 -0.85
CA ALA A 79 -4.65 6.90 -1.32
C ALA A 79 -5.15 7.44 -2.67
N ALA A 80 -5.49 6.55 -3.62
CA ALA A 80 -6.07 6.94 -4.90
C ALA A 80 -7.38 7.73 -4.76
N LEU A 81 -8.25 7.30 -3.83
CA LEU A 81 -9.48 8.03 -3.51
C LEU A 81 -9.18 9.38 -2.86
N GLY A 82 -8.21 9.43 -1.96
CA GLY A 82 -7.78 10.67 -1.31
C GLY A 82 -7.23 11.68 -2.32
N GLU A 83 -6.35 11.24 -3.20
CA GLU A 83 -5.78 12.06 -4.28
C GLU A 83 -6.84 12.53 -5.26
N ARG A 84 -7.79 11.68 -5.62
CA ARG A 84 -8.92 12.11 -6.42
C ARG A 84 -9.75 13.19 -5.73
N TRP A 85 -10.03 13.03 -4.43
CA TRP A 85 -10.96 13.91 -3.72
C TRP A 85 -10.33 15.26 -3.35
N LYS A 86 -9.11 15.27 -2.84
CA LYS A 86 -8.46 16.46 -2.25
C LYS A 86 -7.03 16.68 -2.73
N GLY A 87 -6.50 15.83 -3.60
CA GLY A 87 -5.16 15.92 -4.14
C GLY A 87 -5.13 16.29 -5.62
N ALA A 88 -4.09 15.85 -6.30
CA ALA A 88 -3.81 16.16 -7.70
C ALA A 88 -4.86 15.65 -8.70
N GLY A 89 -5.72 14.74 -8.28
CA GLY A 89 -6.83 14.26 -9.12
C GLY A 89 -7.99 15.23 -9.28
N GLU A 90 -8.02 16.36 -8.54
CA GLU A 90 -8.97 17.48 -8.68
C GLU A 90 -10.43 17.05 -8.87
N ASN A 91 -10.82 15.99 -8.18
CA ASN A 91 -12.15 15.35 -8.26
C ASN A 91 -12.57 14.87 -9.67
N GLN A 92 -11.58 14.62 -10.56
CA GLN A 92 -11.85 14.04 -11.88
C GLN A 92 -12.52 12.66 -11.75
N PRO A 93 -13.39 12.25 -12.69
CA PRO A 93 -14.05 10.95 -12.63
C PRO A 93 -13.06 9.79 -12.82
N ASP A 94 -12.00 10.00 -13.59
CA ASP A 94 -11.03 8.97 -13.95
C ASP A 94 -9.64 9.38 -13.49
N VAL A 95 -9.05 8.57 -12.60
CA VAL A 95 -7.73 8.80 -12.01
C VAL A 95 -6.99 7.47 -11.91
N VAL A 96 -5.75 7.45 -12.35
CA VAL A 96 -4.79 6.39 -12.05
C VAL A 96 -3.76 6.95 -11.09
N PHE A 97 -3.69 6.36 -9.92
CA PHE A 97 -2.71 6.71 -8.88
C PHE A 97 -1.63 5.64 -8.80
N MET A 98 -0.39 6.06 -8.66
CA MET A 98 0.74 5.17 -8.39
C MET A 98 1.57 5.73 -7.24
N THR A 99 1.96 4.86 -6.31
CA THR A 99 2.90 5.18 -5.23
C THR A 99 4.20 4.42 -5.44
N LEU A 100 5.31 5.17 -5.40
CA LEU A 100 6.66 4.65 -5.55
C LEU A 100 7.36 4.74 -4.19
N GLY A 101 7.60 3.59 -3.57
CA GLY A 101 8.25 3.48 -2.27
C GLY A 101 9.12 2.22 -2.22
N THR A 102 9.08 1.47 -1.12
CA THR A 102 9.71 0.15 -1.01
C THR A 102 9.26 -0.80 -2.13
N GLY A 103 7.98 -0.72 -2.51
CA GLY A 103 7.38 -1.36 -3.67
C GLY A 103 6.72 -0.34 -4.60
N VAL A 104 5.87 -0.82 -5.51
CA VAL A 104 5.01 0.00 -6.38
C VAL A 104 3.57 -0.38 -6.12
N GLY A 105 2.83 0.50 -5.45
CA GLY A 105 1.39 0.36 -5.27
C GLY A 105 0.60 1.16 -6.32
N GLY A 106 -0.69 0.91 -6.41
CA GLY A 106 -1.56 1.65 -7.32
C GLY A 106 -3.02 1.57 -6.94
N GLY A 107 -3.80 2.49 -7.50
CA GLY A 107 -5.24 2.50 -7.41
C GLY A 107 -5.85 3.15 -8.66
N ILE A 108 -6.97 2.63 -9.09
CA ILE A 108 -7.66 3.09 -10.30
C ILE A 108 -9.06 3.53 -9.90
N VAL A 109 -9.38 4.77 -10.22
CA VAL A 109 -10.75 5.28 -10.14
C VAL A 109 -11.26 5.47 -11.57
N ALA A 110 -12.44 4.93 -11.88
CA ALA A 110 -13.10 5.13 -13.15
C ALA A 110 -14.57 5.48 -12.89
N GLU A 111 -15.07 6.46 -13.65
CA GLU A 111 -16.44 7.00 -13.48
C GLU A 111 -16.74 7.39 -12.02
N GLY A 112 -15.74 7.92 -11.32
CA GLY A 112 -15.84 8.32 -9.92
C GLY A 112 -15.82 7.18 -8.90
N LYS A 113 -15.61 5.93 -9.32
CA LYS A 113 -15.63 4.74 -8.46
C LYS A 113 -14.28 4.03 -8.49
N LEU A 114 -13.82 3.60 -7.33
CA LEU A 114 -12.61 2.78 -7.22
C LEU A 114 -12.83 1.42 -7.88
N LEU A 115 -11.91 1.04 -8.77
CA LEU A 115 -11.91 -0.26 -9.42
C LEU A 115 -11.18 -1.27 -8.55
N HIS A 116 -11.91 -2.27 -8.08
CA HIS A 116 -11.32 -3.40 -7.35
C HIS A 116 -11.01 -4.59 -8.28
N GLY A 117 -11.75 -4.71 -9.41
CA GLY A 117 -11.70 -5.90 -10.26
C GLY A 117 -12.38 -7.12 -9.63
N ALA A 118 -12.49 -8.20 -10.39
CA ALA A 118 -13.15 -9.42 -9.94
C ALA A 118 -12.46 -10.11 -8.75
N GLY A 119 -11.11 -9.97 -8.68
CA GLY A 119 -10.29 -10.55 -7.63
C GLY A 119 -9.80 -9.56 -6.58
N GLY A 120 -10.27 -8.32 -6.61
CA GLY A 120 -9.81 -7.29 -5.66
C GLY A 120 -8.41 -6.71 -5.94
N VAL A 121 -7.82 -7.02 -7.11
CA VAL A 121 -6.42 -6.72 -7.41
C VAL A 121 -6.23 -5.78 -8.63
N ALA A 122 -7.24 -5.03 -9.02
CA ALA A 122 -7.15 -4.14 -10.18
C ALA A 122 -6.08 -3.04 -10.03
N GLY A 123 -5.82 -2.61 -8.80
CA GLY A 123 -4.82 -1.59 -8.47
C GLY A 123 -3.38 -2.09 -8.37
N GLU A 124 -3.12 -3.38 -8.55
CA GLU A 124 -1.77 -3.99 -8.44
C GLU A 124 -0.87 -3.65 -9.64
N LEU A 125 -0.73 -2.34 -9.95
CA LEU A 125 -0.02 -1.81 -11.12
C LEU A 125 1.49 -2.11 -11.07
N GLY A 126 2.07 -2.23 -9.89
CA GLY A 126 3.47 -2.61 -9.71
C GLY A 126 3.82 -3.99 -10.25
N HIS A 127 2.82 -4.83 -10.47
CA HIS A 127 3.02 -6.19 -10.97
C HIS A 127 2.77 -6.34 -12.48
N ILE A 128 2.64 -5.23 -13.23
CA ILE A 128 2.66 -5.25 -14.70
C ILE A 128 4.07 -5.63 -15.15
N THR A 129 4.19 -6.58 -16.08
CA THR A 129 5.50 -6.97 -16.63
C THR A 129 6.00 -5.92 -17.61
N VAL A 130 7.18 -5.36 -17.37
CA VAL A 130 7.82 -4.30 -18.17
C VAL A 130 9.22 -4.66 -18.63
N ASP A 131 9.91 -5.60 -17.97
CA ASP A 131 11.24 -6.09 -18.35
C ASP A 131 11.15 -7.53 -18.82
N PHE A 132 11.41 -7.74 -20.13
CA PHE A 132 11.34 -9.02 -20.80
C PHE A 132 12.72 -9.61 -21.12
N ASP A 133 13.76 -8.77 -21.14
CA ASP A 133 15.09 -9.18 -21.61
C ASP A 133 15.96 -9.71 -20.48
N ARG A 134 16.04 -8.98 -19.39
CA ARG A 134 16.83 -9.37 -18.19
C ARG A 134 16.01 -9.18 -16.91
N PRO A 135 14.88 -9.89 -16.76
CA PRO A 135 13.93 -9.63 -15.71
C PRO A 135 14.45 -10.04 -14.33
N PHE A 136 14.25 -9.16 -13.34
CA PHE A 136 14.42 -9.49 -11.92
C PHE A 136 13.26 -10.36 -11.42
N ASP A 137 13.55 -11.19 -10.43
CA ASP A 137 12.50 -11.91 -9.69
C ASP A 137 11.66 -10.93 -8.88
N CYS A 138 10.33 -11.11 -8.91
CA CYS A 138 9.39 -10.35 -8.14
C CYS A 138 8.83 -11.17 -6.99
N THR A 139 8.52 -10.51 -5.88
CA THR A 139 7.90 -11.12 -4.68
C THR A 139 6.55 -11.77 -4.97
N CYS A 140 5.85 -11.36 -6.04
CA CYS A 140 4.61 -11.99 -6.50
C CYS A 140 4.80 -13.34 -7.22
N GLY A 141 6.04 -13.82 -7.36
CA GLY A 141 6.38 -15.09 -8.04
C GLY A 141 6.59 -14.96 -9.55
N LYS A 142 6.37 -13.77 -10.14
CA LYS A 142 6.68 -13.47 -11.54
C LYS A 142 8.08 -12.88 -11.68
N LYS A 143 8.45 -12.57 -12.93
CA LYS A 143 9.68 -11.84 -13.27
C LYS A 143 9.35 -10.60 -14.08
N GLY A 144 10.20 -9.56 -13.97
CA GLY A 144 10.13 -8.38 -14.80
C GLY A 144 8.96 -7.44 -14.47
N CYS A 145 8.40 -7.50 -13.26
CA CYS A 145 7.38 -6.59 -12.82
C CYS A 145 7.92 -5.15 -12.72
N LEU A 146 7.07 -4.15 -12.95
CA LEU A 146 7.41 -2.73 -12.81
C LEU A 146 8.06 -2.42 -11.46
N GLU A 147 7.56 -3.01 -10.38
CA GLU A 147 8.11 -2.86 -9.03
C GLU A 147 9.59 -3.21 -8.96
N THR A 148 10.04 -4.23 -9.72
CA THR A 148 11.42 -4.70 -9.68
C THR A 148 12.43 -3.73 -10.27
N VAL A 149 11.95 -2.70 -10.98
CA VAL A 149 12.79 -1.68 -11.63
C VAL A 149 12.45 -0.25 -11.26
N ALA A 150 11.24 0.02 -10.76
CA ALA A 150 10.76 1.37 -10.47
C ALA A 150 10.59 1.67 -8.97
N SER A 151 10.65 0.66 -8.10
CA SER A 151 10.65 0.88 -6.64
C SER A 151 12.03 1.34 -6.14
N ALA A 152 12.12 1.80 -4.90
CA ALA A 152 13.41 2.13 -4.27
C ALA A 152 14.38 0.93 -4.34
N THR A 153 13.91 -0.27 -3.98
CA THR A 153 14.69 -1.51 -4.12
C THR A 153 15.05 -1.81 -5.59
N GLY A 154 14.11 -1.58 -6.50
CA GLY A 154 14.31 -1.78 -7.94
C GLY A 154 15.39 -0.88 -8.50
N ILE A 155 15.40 0.41 -8.12
CA ILE A 155 16.43 1.37 -8.53
C ILE A 155 17.81 0.93 -8.04
N VAL A 156 17.93 0.51 -6.78
CA VAL A 156 19.20 -0.02 -6.22
C VAL A 156 19.66 -1.25 -7.01
N ASN A 157 18.76 -2.17 -7.32
CA ASN A 157 19.10 -3.37 -8.10
C ASN A 157 19.56 -3.04 -9.53
N LEU A 158 18.89 -2.08 -10.18
CA LEU A 158 19.30 -1.57 -11.49
C LEU A 158 20.68 -0.91 -11.43
N THR A 159 20.89 -0.05 -10.43
CA THR A 159 22.17 0.64 -10.23
C THR A 159 23.31 -0.37 -10.06
N ARG A 160 23.13 -1.38 -9.23
CA ARG A 160 24.12 -2.46 -9.06
C ARG A 160 24.37 -3.24 -10.35
N ARG A 161 23.30 -3.57 -11.11
CA ARG A 161 23.43 -4.29 -12.39
C ARG A 161 24.26 -3.53 -13.42
N TYR A 162 24.08 -2.21 -13.50
CA TYR A 162 24.76 -1.37 -14.49
C TYR A 162 26.01 -0.68 -13.97
N ALA A 163 26.43 -0.95 -12.73
CA ALA A 163 27.63 -0.33 -12.11
C ALA A 163 28.89 -0.51 -12.94
N ASP A 164 29.11 -1.71 -13.50
CA ASP A 164 30.28 -2.03 -14.32
C ASP A 164 30.26 -1.34 -15.68
N GLU A 165 29.06 -1.04 -16.21
CA GLU A 165 28.87 -0.34 -17.48
C GLU A 165 28.89 1.20 -17.31
N TYR A 166 28.86 1.67 -16.06
CA TYR A 166 28.77 3.09 -15.74
C TYR A 166 30.11 3.81 -15.98
N ALA A 167 30.14 4.68 -16.97
CA ALA A 167 31.32 5.49 -17.33
C ALA A 167 31.30 6.92 -16.77
N GLY A 168 30.41 7.20 -15.81
CA GLY A 168 30.19 8.53 -15.23
C GLY A 168 31.09 8.85 -14.03
N ASP A 169 30.54 9.53 -13.03
CA ASP A 169 31.30 10.00 -11.86
C ASP A 169 31.90 8.85 -11.04
N ALA A 170 33.23 8.95 -10.80
CA ALA A 170 33.99 7.93 -10.10
C ALA A 170 33.59 7.79 -8.62
N THR A 171 33.05 8.85 -8.01
CA THR A 171 32.57 8.86 -6.63
C THR A 171 31.32 8.00 -6.50
N LEU A 172 30.37 8.16 -7.42
CA LEU A 172 29.15 7.36 -7.43
C LEU A 172 29.48 5.88 -7.65
N LYS A 173 30.37 5.57 -8.59
CA LYS A 173 30.81 4.19 -8.82
C LYS A 173 31.40 3.57 -7.56
N ARG A 174 32.28 4.28 -6.84
CA ARG A 174 32.87 3.81 -5.60
C ARG A 174 31.82 3.54 -4.52
N LEU A 175 30.84 4.45 -4.33
CA LEU A 175 29.75 4.24 -3.36
C LEU A 175 28.94 2.98 -3.66
N ILE A 176 28.68 2.71 -4.94
CA ILE A 176 28.00 1.50 -5.38
C ILE A 176 28.85 0.25 -5.08
N ASP A 177 30.14 0.28 -5.41
CA ASP A 177 31.08 -0.84 -5.22
C ASP A 177 31.30 -1.13 -3.73
N ASP A 178 31.35 -0.09 -2.88
CA ASP A 178 31.52 -0.20 -1.43
C ASP A 178 30.23 -0.63 -0.72
N GLY A 179 29.10 -0.68 -1.44
CA GLY A 179 27.80 -1.11 -0.90
C GLY A 179 27.16 -0.10 0.05
N GLU A 180 27.59 1.15 0.01
CA GLU A 180 26.94 2.23 0.75
C GLU A 180 25.54 2.51 0.16
N GLU A 181 24.59 2.85 1.03
CA GLU A 181 23.25 3.27 0.59
C GLU A 181 23.36 4.57 -0.21
N VAL A 182 22.87 4.55 -1.45
CA VAL A 182 22.80 5.68 -2.35
C VAL A 182 21.40 6.30 -2.25
#